data_e5c60a5506347db8670f0040f309423f
#
_entry.id   e5c60a5506347db8670f0040f309423f
#
_cell.length_a   1.000
_cell.length_b   1.000
_cell.length_c   1.000
_cell.angle_alpha   90.00
_cell.angle_beta   90.00
_cell.angle_gamma   90.00
#
_symmetry.space_group_name_H-M   'P 1'
#
loop_
_entity.id
_entity.type
_entity.pdbx_description
1 polymer ?
#
loop_
_entity_poly.entity_id
_entity_poly.type
_entity_poly.pdbx_seq_one_letter_code
_entity_poly.pdbx_strand_id
1 'polypeptide(L)'
;MRSTTVTNSIAMLSLLSLIFLAGCSSDKAEQGEEDIDATELEYYKMSQSALRSGNYQTAVERLQFLEARFPFGRYAEQAQLEIIYAYYKSAQSESARAAADRFIRLHPQHPNVDYAYYLRGMASFDEDTNFLEKFIPMNAATRDPGAARDSFNDFSQLIKRFPNSQYAPDAQYRMIYLRNLLAEYEINVARYYIYRGAYIAAANRGRYVFENFQETPS
;
A
#
# COMPACT_ATOMS: atom_id res chain seq x y z
N MET A 1 6.50 21.92 68.43
CA MET A 1 6.17 20.66 67.76
C MET A 1 5.70 20.91 66.30
N ARG A 2 6.51 21.52 65.44
CA ARG A 2 6.15 21.81 64.03
C ARG A 2 7.27 21.60 63.02
N SER A 3 8.39 20.96 63.37
CA SER A 3 9.54 20.79 62.47
C SER A 3 9.78 19.35 61.97
N THR A 4 9.14 18.35 62.53
CA THR A 4 9.36 16.94 62.20
C THR A 4 8.49 16.44 61.05
N THR A 5 7.38 17.10 60.73
CA THR A 5 6.47 16.69 59.61
C THR A 5 6.96 17.15 58.24
N VAL A 6 7.70 18.26 58.17
CA VAL A 6 8.19 18.81 56.88
C VAL A 6 9.38 18.00 56.37
N THR A 7 10.26 17.54 57.27
CA THR A 7 11.43 16.73 56.90
C THR A 7 11.05 15.34 56.35
N ASN A 8 9.99 14.71 56.90
CA ASN A 8 9.52 13.42 56.39
C ASN A 8 8.82 13.53 55.02
N SER A 9 8.14 14.65 54.74
CA SER A 9 7.52 14.86 53.42
C SER A 9 8.55 15.10 52.33
N ILE A 10 9.64 15.78 52.59
CA ILE A 10 10.73 16.03 51.66
C ILE A 10 11.51 14.73 51.37
N ALA A 11 11.74 13.91 52.42
CA ALA A 11 12.40 12.60 52.26
C ALA A 11 11.55 11.62 51.46
N MET A 12 10.22 11.66 51.59
CA MET A 12 9.29 10.80 50.80
C MET A 12 9.18 11.24 49.36
N LEU A 13 9.23 12.55 49.07
CA LEU A 13 9.23 13.08 47.69
C LEU A 13 10.54 12.78 46.95
N SER A 14 11.69 12.79 47.66
CA SER A 14 13.00 12.46 47.08
C SER A 14 13.14 10.95 46.80
N LEU A 15 12.51 10.08 47.57
CA LEU A 15 12.50 8.64 47.35
C LEU A 15 11.60 8.25 46.16
N LEU A 16 10.49 8.98 45.93
CA LEU A 16 9.61 8.77 44.80
C LEU A 16 10.24 9.21 43.47
N SER A 17 11.15 10.21 43.51
CA SER A 17 11.87 10.70 42.31
C SER A 17 12.96 9.74 41.83
N LEU A 18 13.51 8.89 42.67
CA LEU A 18 14.54 7.91 42.29
C LEU A 18 13.98 6.66 41.59
N ILE A 19 12.69 6.40 41.72
CA ILE A 19 12.06 5.21 41.10
C ILE A 19 11.76 5.43 39.60
N PHE A 20 11.71 6.70 39.12
CA PHE A 20 11.46 7.01 37.72
C PHE A 20 12.70 6.97 36.80
N LEU A 21 13.90 6.79 37.34
CA LEU A 21 15.15 6.72 36.55
C LEU A 21 15.60 5.30 36.20
N ALA A 22 14.88 4.27 36.63
CA ALA A 22 15.21 2.87 36.32
C ALA A 22 14.43 2.31 35.14
N GLY A 23 13.74 3.14 34.36
CA GLY A 23 12.84 2.74 33.26
C GLY A 23 13.39 2.92 31.85
N CYS A 24 14.70 3.07 31.67
CA CYS A 24 15.33 2.94 30.33
C CYS A 24 16.22 1.70 30.30
N SER A 25 15.64 0.54 30.52
CA SER A 25 16.11 -0.65 29.85
C SER A 25 15.68 -0.46 28.39
N SER A 26 16.57 0.07 27.57
CA SER A 26 16.45 -0.12 26.13
C SER A 26 16.54 -1.62 25.92
N ASP A 27 15.39 -2.26 25.70
CA ASP A 27 15.34 -3.39 24.80
C ASP A 27 15.97 -2.88 23.51
N LYS A 28 17.29 -3.03 23.41
CA LYS A 28 17.90 -3.21 22.12
C LYS A 28 17.13 -4.39 21.54
N ALA A 29 16.09 -4.09 20.71
CA ALA A 29 15.73 -5.01 19.67
C ALA A 29 17.09 -5.54 19.18
N GLU A 30 17.29 -6.83 19.29
CA GLU A 30 18.30 -7.54 18.54
C GLU A 30 18.01 -7.18 17.08
N GLN A 31 18.54 -6.04 16.63
CA GLN A 31 18.94 -5.86 15.25
C GLN A 31 19.98 -6.95 15.13
N GLY A 32 19.50 -8.14 14.67
CA GLY A 32 20.35 -9.25 14.41
C GLY A 32 21.47 -8.68 13.55
N GLU A 33 22.70 -8.79 14.04
CA GLU A 33 23.87 -8.57 13.22
C GLU A 33 23.61 -9.34 11.93
N GLU A 34 23.33 -8.61 10.85
CA GLU A 34 23.17 -9.22 9.54
C GLU A 34 24.50 -9.93 9.32
N ASP A 35 24.43 -11.25 9.24
CA ASP A 35 25.59 -12.11 9.10
C ASP A 35 26.22 -11.79 7.75
N ILE A 36 27.20 -10.88 7.75
CA ILE A 36 27.80 -10.28 6.55
C ILE A 36 28.40 -11.37 5.65
N ASP A 37 28.62 -12.55 6.22
CA ASP A 37 29.16 -13.72 5.54
C ASP A 37 28.07 -14.70 5.04
N ALA A 38 26.78 -14.41 5.29
CA ALA A 38 25.68 -15.26 4.82
C ALA A 38 25.62 -15.30 3.28
N THR A 39 25.27 -16.44 2.74
CA THR A 39 25.11 -16.64 1.31
C THR A 39 23.82 -16.01 0.79
N GLU A 40 23.74 -15.72 -0.50
CA GLU A 40 22.53 -15.22 -1.16
C GLU A 40 21.29 -16.07 -0.81
N LEU A 41 21.46 -17.40 -0.77
CA LEU A 41 20.38 -18.33 -0.43
C LEU A 41 19.89 -18.17 1.03
N GLU A 42 20.80 -17.91 1.97
CA GLU A 42 20.46 -17.71 3.38
C GLU A 42 19.69 -16.43 3.56
N TYR A 43 20.12 -15.31 2.98
CA TYR A 43 19.36 -14.06 2.97
C TYR A 43 17.97 -14.24 2.36
N TYR A 44 17.89 -14.96 1.24
CA TYR A 44 16.61 -15.25 0.60
C TYR A 44 15.68 -16.09 1.53
N LYS A 45 16.21 -17.13 2.18
CA LYS A 45 15.44 -17.94 3.15
C LYS A 45 14.96 -17.11 4.35
N MET A 46 15.78 -16.20 4.87
CA MET A 46 15.40 -15.29 5.95
C MET A 46 14.26 -14.35 5.52
N SER A 47 14.33 -13.82 4.30
CA SER A 47 13.27 -12.99 3.72
C SER A 47 11.97 -13.77 3.55
N GLN A 48 12.05 -15.00 3.04
CA GLN A 48 10.91 -15.90 2.90
C GLN A 48 10.25 -16.23 4.25
N SER A 49 11.05 -16.38 5.30
CA SER A 49 10.54 -16.59 6.65
C SER A 49 9.74 -15.38 7.15
N ALA A 50 10.27 -14.16 6.92
CA ALA A 50 9.58 -12.92 7.28
C ALA A 50 8.27 -12.74 6.50
N LEU A 51 8.26 -13.03 5.19
CA LEU A 51 7.04 -13.02 4.36
C LEU A 51 5.98 -13.98 4.88
N ARG A 52 6.36 -15.24 5.18
CA ARG A 52 5.44 -16.25 5.70
C ARG A 52 4.87 -15.92 7.08
N SER A 53 5.65 -15.26 7.93
CA SER A 53 5.19 -14.81 9.25
C SER A 53 4.35 -13.53 9.20
N GLY A 54 4.19 -12.91 8.02
CA GLY A 54 3.48 -11.64 7.85
C GLY A 54 4.26 -10.41 8.32
N ASN A 55 5.54 -10.57 8.64
CA ASN A 55 6.42 -9.44 9.00
C ASN A 55 6.96 -8.79 7.72
N TYR A 56 6.07 -8.08 7.02
CA TYR A 56 6.37 -7.51 5.70
C TYR A 56 7.44 -6.43 5.76
N GLN A 57 7.52 -5.64 6.83
CA GLN A 57 8.56 -4.62 6.98
C GLN A 57 9.96 -5.25 7.02
N THR A 58 10.16 -6.25 7.87
CA THR A 58 11.42 -7.00 7.93
C THR A 58 11.71 -7.74 6.62
N ALA A 59 10.68 -8.22 5.93
CA ALA A 59 10.85 -8.84 4.63
C ALA A 59 11.40 -7.85 3.60
N VAL A 60 10.85 -6.63 3.54
CA VAL A 60 11.35 -5.55 2.66
C VAL A 60 12.83 -5.25 2.93
N GLU A 61 13.19 -5.04 4.20
CA GLU A 61 14.56 -4.72 4.60
C GLU A 61 15.55 -5.80 4.15
N ARG A 62 15.22 -7.08 4.40
CA ARG A 62 16.06 -8.22 4.01
C ARG A 62 16.15 -8.41 2.50
N LEU A 63 15.04 -8.23 1.78
CA LEU A 63 15.01 -8.33 0.32
C LEU A 63 15.81 -7.20 -0.34
N GLN A 64 15.72 -5.97 0.19
CA GLN A 64 16.51 -4.84 -0.26
C GLN A 64 18.00 -5.05 0.02
N PHE A 65 18.35 -5.60 1.18
CA PHE A 65 19.73 -5.95 1.49
C PHE A 65 20.26 -7.01 0.53
N LEU A 66 19.45 -8.05 0.24
CA LEU A 66 19.79 -9.09 -0.74
C LEU A 66 20.05 -8.47 -2.12
N GLU A 67 19.15 -7.61 -2.59
CA GLU A 67 19.30 -6.92 -3.89
C GLU A 67 20.57 -6.07 -3.94
N ALA A 68 20.86 -5.32 -2.86
CA ALA A 68 22.06 -4.48 -2.79
C ALA A 68 23.36 -5.29 -2.74
N ARG A 69 23.35 -6.43 -2.04
CA ARG A 69 24.54 -7.29 -1.87
C ARG A 69 24.80 -8.18 -3.08
N PHE A 70 23.72 -8.68 -3.72
CA PHE A 70 23.76 -9.63 -4.83
C PHE A 70 22.93 -9.13 -6.03
N PRO A 71 23.28 -7.98 -6.64
CA PRO A 71 22.43 -7.34 -7.67
C PRO A 71 22.26 -8.18 -8.95
N PHE A 72 23.16 -9.11 -9.19
CA PHE A 72 23.11 -10.07 -10.31
C PHE A 72 22.96 -11.52 -9.83
N GLY A 73 22.53 -11.68 -8.60
CA GLY A 73 22.32 -12.98 -8.00
C GLY A 73 21.10 -13.69 -8.57
N ARG A 74 21.04 -14.98 -8.30
CA ARG A 74 19.95 -15.85 -8.77
C ARG A 74 18.57 -15.41 -8.25
N TYR A 75 18.51 -14.78 -7.06
CA TYR A 75 17.29 -14.37 -6.42
C TYR A 75 17.00 -12.86 -6.55
N ALA A 76 17.84 -12.09 -7.25
CA ALA A 76 17.71 -10.64 -7.33
C ALA A 76 16.38 -10.19 -7.96
N GLU A 77 16.00 -10.76 -9.11
CA GLU A 77 14.74 -10.42 -9.79
C GLU A 77 13.52 -10.89 -8.98
N GLN A 78 13.60 -12.07 -8.35
CA GLN A 78 12.56 -12.58 -7.48
C GLN A 78 12.40 -11.71 -6.22
N ALA A 79 13.51 -11.26 -5.63
CA ALA A 79 13.49 -10.34 -4.49
C ALA A 79 12.76 -9.03 -4.81
N GLN A 80 13.00 -8.46 -6.01
CA GLN A 80 12.30 -7.25 -6.45
C GLN A 80 10.78 -7.46 -6.56
N LEU A 81 10.32 -8.59 -7.09
CA LEU A 81 8.90 -8.93 -7.13
C LEU A 81 8.29 -9.10 -5.73
N GLU A 82 9.03 -9.73 -4.83
CA GLU A 82 8.58 -9.94 -3.46
C GLU A 82 8.57 -8.65 -2.62
N ILE A 83 9.43 -7.68 -2.92
CA ILE A 83 9.39 -6.33 -2.36
C ILE A 83 8.07 -5.64 -2.73
N ILE A 84 7.62 -5.74 -3.98
CA ILE A 84 6.33 -5.20 -4.42
C ILE A 84 5.19 -5.81 -3.58
N TYR A 85 5.20 -7.14 -3.45
CA TYR A 85 4.21 -7.86 -2.66
C TYR A 85 4.24 -7.47 -1.18
N ALA A 86 5.42 -7.35 -0.58
CA ALA A 86 5.57 -6.99 0.82
C ALA A 86 5.08 -5.56 1.11
N TYR A 87 5.38 -4.59 0.24
CA TYR A 87 4.83 -3.24 0.32
C TYR A 87 3.30 -3.22 0.17
N TYR A 88 2.77 -3.96 -0.80
CA TYR A 88 1.32 -4.09 -0.98
C TYR A 88 0.65 -4.66 0.29
N LYS A 89 1.17 -5.75 0.84
CA LYS A 89 0.62 -6.42 2.04
C LYS A 89 0.75 -5.58 3.31
N SER A 90 1.70 -4.67 3.38
CA SER A 90 1.86 -3.71 4.49
C SER A 90 1.10 -2.40 4.28
N ALA A 91 0.21 -2.33 3.28
CA ALA A 91 -0.58 -1.15 2.92
C ALA A 91 0.27 0.10 2.60
N GLN A 92 1.48 -0.09 2.09
CA GLN A 92 2.36 0.97 1.60
C GLN A 92 2.16 1.16 0.09
N SER A 93 0.98 1.64 -0.31
CA SER A 93 0.53 1.70 -1.71
C SER A 93 1.51 2.41 -2.63
N GLU A 94 1.99 3.59 -2.25
CA GLU A 94 2.95 4.38 -3.03
C GLU A 94 4.27 3.64 -3.23
N SER A 95 4.80 3.00 -2.18
CA SER A 95 6.04 2.21 -2.26
C SER A 95 5.86 0.98 -3.16
N ALA A 96 4.72 0.31 -3.08
CA ALA A 96 4.38 -0.82 -3.92
C ALA A 96 4.31 -0.42 -5.40
N ARG A 97 3.66 0.71 -5.71
CA ARG A 97 3.57 1.27 -7.08
C ARG A 97 4.96 1.62 -7.62
N ALA A 98 5.76 2.34 -6.85
CA ALA A 98 7.11 2.73 -7.25
C ALA A 98 8.02 1.52 -7.51
N ALA A 99 7.97 0.50 -6.65
CA ALA A 99 8.70 -0.76 -6.82
C ALA A 99 8.23 -1.53 -8.05
N ALA A 100 6.92 -1.60 -8.30
CA ALA A 100 6.36 -2.23 -9.49
C ALA A 100 6.78 -1.52 -10.77
N ASP A 101 6.71 -0.18 -10.81
CA ASP A 101 7.18 0.60 -11.97
C ASP A 101 8.67 0.42 -12.24
N ARG A 102 9.48 0.33 -11.18
CA ARG A 102 10.90 0.03 -11.32
C ARG A 102 11.13 -1.35 -11.93
N PHE A 103 10.45 -2.37 -11.41
CA PHE A 103 10.56 -3.75 -11.93
C PHE A 103 10.13 -3.85 -13.39
N ILE A 104 8.99 -3.28 -13.76
CA ILE A 104 8.47 -3.28 -15.12
C ILE A 104 9.43 -2.61 -16.11
N ARG A 105 10.11 -1.53 -15.68
CA ARG A 105 11.12 -0.86 -16.54
C ARG A 105 12.41 -1.67 -16.67
N LEU A 106 12.87 -2.32 -15.62
CA LEU A 106 14.14 -3.05 -15.62
C LEU A 106 14.00 -4.44 -16.25
N HIS A 107 12.84 -5.08 -16.08
CA HIS A 107 12.59 -6.46 -16.47
C HIS A 107 11.32 -6.62 -17.32
N PRO A 108 11.20 -5.91 -18.48
CA PRO A 108 9.95 -5.91 -19.27
C PRO A 108 9.61 -7.25 -19.90
N GLN A 109 10.60 -8.16 -20.01
CA GLN A 109 10.46 -9.50 -20.58
C GLN A 109 10.43 -10.62 -19.53
N HIS A 110 10.42 -10.25 -18.23
CA HIS A 110 10.41 -11.26 -17.17
C HIS A 110 9.12 -12.09 -17.21
N PRO A 111 9.16 -13.42 -17.02
CA PRO A 111 7.96 -14.28 -17.07
C PRO A 111 6.81 -13.85 -16.18
N ASN A 112 7.11 -13.24 -15.03
CA ASN A 112 6.13 -12.77 -14.05
C ASN A 112 5.98 -11.24 -14.05
N VAL A 113 6.27 -10.56 -15.14
CA VAL A 113 6.10 -9.09 -15.22
C VAL A 113 4.62 -8.71 -15.12
N ASP A 114 3.70 -9.56 -15.57
CA ASP A 114 2.26 -9.42 -15.42
C ASP A 114 1.82 -9.35 -13.95
N TYR A 115 2.50 -10.08 -13.06
CA TYR A 115 2.29 -9.97 -11.62
C TYR A 115 2.63 -8.58 -11.08
N ALA A 116 3.72 -7.96 -11.56
CA ALA A 116 4.07 -6.60 -11.16
C ALA A 116 3.00 -5.58 -11.62
N TYR A 117 2.47 -5.70 -12.84
CA TYR A 117 1.34 -4.90 -13.30
C TYR A 117 0.10 -5.11 -12.44
N TYR A 118 -0.20 -6.36 -12.08
CA TYR A 118 -1.34 -6.70 -11.24
C TYR A 118 -1.23 -6.08 -9.84
N LEU A 119 -0.08 -6.24 -9.17
CA LEU A 119 0.14 -5.66 -7.84
C LEU A 119 0.13 -4.13 -7.84
N ARG A 120 0.59 -3.49 -8.93
CA ARG A 120 0.49 -2.04 -9.10
C ARG A 120 -0.96 -1.56 -9.11
N GLY A 121 -1.81 -2.24 -9.87
CA GLY A 121 -3.25 -1.97 -9.90
C GLY A 121 -3.93 -2.25 -8.56
N MET A 122 -3.54 -3.34 -7.87
CA MET A 122 -4.04 -3.69 -6.55
C MET A 122 -3.68 -2.66 -5.48
N ALA A 123 -2.47 -2.11 -5.52
CA ALA A 123 -2.02 -1.09 -4.57
C ALA A 123 -2.90 0.16 -4.61
N SER A 124 -3.28 0.62 -5.80
CA SER A 124 -4.22 1.74 -5.98
C SER A 124 -5.67 1.36 -5.66
N PHE A 125 -6.06 0.11 -5.95
CA PHE A 125 -7.41 -0.39 -5.66
C PHE A 125 -7.69 -0.42 -4.17
N ASP A 126 -6.75 -0.94 -3.37
CA ASP A 126 -6.92 -1.08 -1.92
C ASP A 126 -6.74 0.26 -1.19
N GLU A 127 -6.06 1.25 -1.79
CA GLU A 127 -5.99 2.61 -1.26
C GLU A 127 -7.36 3.28 -1.20
N ASP A 128 -8.20 3.05 -2.20
CA ASP A 128 -9.57 3.58 -2.26
C ASP A 128 -10.52 2.85 -1.29
N THR A 129 -10.27 1.56 -0.99
CA THR A 129 -11.11 0.71 -0.13
C THR A 129 -10.67 0.69 1.35
N ASN A 130 -10.18 1.78 1.90
CA ASN A 130 -9.58 1.89 3.22
C ASN A 130 -10.42 1.32 4.38
N PHE A 131 -9.69 0.84 5.41
CA PHE A 131 -10.16 0.29 6.69
C PHE A 131 -11.36 1.03 7.33
N LEU A 132 -11.47 2.34 7.13
CA LEU A 132 -12.59 3.16 7.65
C LEU A 132 -13.94 2.81 7.01
N GLU A 133 -13.99 2.31 5.77
CA GLU A 133 -15.25 1.92 5.11
C GLU A 133 -15.96 0.76 5.80
N LYS A 134 -15.23 -0.11 6.48
CA LYS A 134 -15.84 -1.19 7.28
C LYS A 134 -16.65 -0.69 8.47
N PHE A 135 -16.39 0.54 8.92
CA PHE A 135 -16.98 1.12 10.12
C PHE A 135 -17.87 2.33 9.86
N ILE A 136 -17.65 3.02 8.74
CA ILE A 136 -18.42 4.22 8.37
C ILE A 136 -18.92 4.02 6.93
N PRO A 137 -20.23 3.87 6.70
CA PRO A 137 -20.79 3.78 5.35
C PRO A 137 -20.67 5.15 4.66
N MET A 138 -19.54 5.40 4.04
CA MET A 138 -19.33 6.56 3.19
C MET A 138 -19.48 6.13 1.74
N ASN A 139 -20.16 6.98 0.94
CA ASN A 139 -20.27 6.71 -0.49
C ASN A 139 -18.89 6.95 -1.15
N ALA A 140 -18.24 5.88 -1.60
CA ALA A 140 -16.96 5.91 -2.29
C ALA A 140 -16.96 6.87 -3.50
N ALA A 141 -18.09 6.99 -4.20
CA ALA A 141 -18.26 7.89 -5.34
C ALA A 141 -18.31 9.40 -4.97
N THR A 142 -18.11 9.77 -3.72
CA THR A 142 -18.00 11.18 -3.29
C THR A 142 -16.57 11.60 -2.98
N ARG A 143 -15.62 10.67 -3.02
CA ARG A 143 -14.19 10.94 -2.78
C ARG A 143 -13.45 11.33 -4.05
N ASP A 144 -12.19 11.75 -3.89
CA ASP A 144 -11.29 11.94 -5.02
C ASP A 144 -11.10 10.61 -5.77
N PRO A 145 -11.45 10.53 -7.05
CA PRO A 145 -11.35 9.30 -7.82
C PRO A 145 -9.93 9.02 -8.37
N GLY A 146 -8.90 9.69 -7.86
CA GLY A 146 -7.53 9.57 -8.35
C GLY A 146 -7.04 8.11 -8.30
N ALA A 147 -7.07 7.49 -7.13
CA ALA A 147 -6.65 6.09 -6.94
C ALA A 147 -7.49 5.11 -7.77
N ALA A 148 -8.80 5.31 -7.88
CA ALA A 148 -9.67 4.49 -8.71
C ALA A 148 -9.32 4.59 -10.22
N ARG A 149 -8.98 5.79 -10.71
CA ARG A 149 -8.52 5.99 -12.09
C ARG A 149 -7.17 5.32 -12.35
N ASP A 150 -6.24 5.46 -11.42
CA ASP A 150 -4.93 4.83 -11.52
C ASP A 150 -5.05 3.31 -11.56
N SER A 151 -5.83 2.73 -10.65
CA SER A 151 -6.11 1.30 -10.61
C SER A 151 -6.75 0.81 -11.94
N PHE A 152 -7.75 1.53 -12.44
CA PHE A 152 -8.40 1.20 -13.71
C PHE A 152 -7.40 1.20 -14.88
N ASN A 153 -6.53 2.20 -14.94
CA ASN A 153 -5.51 2.31 -15.98
C ASN A 153 -4.48 1.18 -15.87
N ASP A 154 -4.07 0.82 -14.67
CA ASP A 154 -3.09 -0.24 -14.43
C ASP A 154 -3.64 -1.61 -14.81
N PHE A 155 -4.87 -1.95 -14.41
CA PHE A 155 -5.54 -3.17 -14.85
C PHE A 155 -5.81 -3.21 -16.34
N SER A 156 -6.17 -2.07 -16.96
CA SER A 156 -6.32 -1.96 -18.40
C SER A 156 -5.02 -2.28 -19.15
N GLN A 157 -3.87 -1.77 -18.64
CA GLN A 157 -2.57 -2.09 -19.20
C GLN A 157 -2.22 -3.57 -19.05
N LEU A 158 -2.50 -4.17 -17.87
CA LEU A 158 -2.31 -5.61 -17.66
C LEU A 158 -3.05 -6.44 -18.70
N ILE A 159 -4.37 -6.23 -18.83
CA ILE A 159 -5.22 -7.01 -19.73
C ILE A 159 -4.80 -6.83 -21.20
N LYS A 160 -4.42 -5.59 -21.57
CA LYS A 160 -4.03 -5.26 -22.94
C LYS A 160 -2.69 -5.88 -23.33
N ARG A 161 -1.73 -5.94 -22.41
CA ARG A 161 -0.39 -6.48 -22.66
C ARG A 161 -0.32 -7.98 -22.43
N PHE A 162 -1.08 -8.50 -21.47
CA PHE A 162 -1.03 -9.88 -21.02
C PHE A 162 -2.44 -10.48 -20.92
N PRO A 163 -3.17 -10.62 -22.07
CA PRO A 163 -4.55 -11.08 -22.07
C PRO A 163 -4.71 -12.51 -21.52
N ASN A 164 -3.65 -13.32 -21.60
CA ASN A 164 -3.62 -14.69 -21.11
C ASN A 164 -3.03 -14.83 -19.69
N SER A 165 -2.76 -13.72 -19.00
CA SER A 165 -2.29 -13.73 -17.61
C SER A 165 -3.33 -14.37 -16.69
N GLN A 166 -2.86 -15.15 -15.72
CA GLN A 166 -3.74 -15.69 -14.67
C GLN A 166 -4.44 -14.61 -13.84
N TYR A 167 -3.93 -13.37 -13.84
CA TYR A 167 -4.49 -12.22 -13.14
C TYR A 167 -5.52 -11.45 -13.98
N ALA A 168 -5.60 -11.70 -15.28
CA ALA A 168 -6.49 -10.96 -16.18
C ALA A 168 -7.99 -11.09 -15.81
N PRO A 169 -8.52 -12.26 -15.42
CA PRO A 169 -9.93 -12.38 -15.03
C PRO A 169 -10.29 -11.55 -13.79
N ASP A 170 -9.43 -11.57 -12.75
CA ASP A 170 -9.65 -10.76 -11.53
C ASP A 170 -9.54 -9.26 -11.85
N ALA A 171 -8.56 -8.87 -12.65
CA ALA A 171 -8.39 -7.48 -13.09
C ALA A 171 -9.63 -6.99 -13.87
N GLN A 172 -10.21 -7.80 -14.76
CA GLN A 172 -11.45 -7.48 -15.48
C GLN A 172 -12.62 -7.26 -14.54
N TYR A 173 -12.78 -8.14 -13.54
CA TYR A 173 -13.84 -8.00 -12.54
C TYR A 173 -13.71 -6.67 -11.76
N ARG A 174 -12.51 -6.33 -11.33
CA ARG A 174 -12.23 -5.06 -10.62
C ARG A 174 -12.45 -3.85 -11.52
N MET A 175 -12.11 -3.94 -12.80
CA MET A 175 -12.36 -2.85 -13.76
C MET A 175 -13.85 -2.56 -13.94
N ILE A 176 -14.74 -3.55 -13.87
CA ILE A 176 -16.19 -3.33 -13.89
C ILE A 176 -16.62 -2.52 -12.67
N TYR A 177 -16.14 -2.88 -11.48
CA TYR A 177 -16.40 -2.13 -10.25
C TYR A 177 -15.90 -0.69 -10.35
N LEU A 178 -14.64 -0.50 -10.73
CA LEU A 178 -14.01 0.81 -10.87
C LEU A 178 -14.74 1.69 -11.90
N ARG A 179 -15.15 1.13 -13.04
CA ARG A 179 -15.91 1.84 -14.06
C ARG A 179 -17.23 2.37 -13.51
N ASN A 180 -17.96 1.55 -12.77
CA ASN A 180 -19.22 1.96 -12.14
C ASN A 180 -18.99 3.06 -11.09
N LEU A 181 -17.96 2.92 -10.26
CA LEU A 181 -17.57 3.91 -9.27
C LEU A 181 -17.23 5.27 -9.89
N LEU A 182 -16.43 5.26 -10.95
CA LEU A 182 -16.04 6.46 -11.69
C LEU A 182 -17.24 7.15 -12.37
N ALA A 183 -18.16 6.36 -12.95
CA ALA A 183 -19.39 6.89 -13.55
C ALA A 183 -20.28 7.55 -12.48
N GLU A 184 -20.47 6.89 -11.33
CA GLU A 184 -21.26 7.45 -10.22
C GLU A 184 -20.64 8.74 -9.65
N TYR A 185 -19.31 8.80 -9.54
CA TYR A 185 -18.63 10.04 -9.16
C TYR A 185 -18.97 11.19 -10.12
N GLU A 186 -18.86 11.00 -11.41
CA GLU A 186 -19.17 12.03 -12.42
C GLU A 186 -20.64 12.46 -12.37
N ILE A 187 -21.56 11.51 -12.13
CA ILE A 187 -22.99 11.83 -11.93
C ILE A 187 -23.22 12.67 -10.65
N ASN A 188 -22.53 12.35 -9.57
CA ASN A 188 -22.61 13.14 -8.34
C ASN A 188 -22.10 14.58 -8.54
N VAL A 189 -21.02 14.74 -9.32
CA VAL A 189 -20.50 16.05 -9.72
C VAL A 189 -21.53 16.79 -10.60
N ALA A 190 -22.17 16.11 -11.55
CA ALA A 190 -23.23 16.70 -12.38
C ALA A 190 -24.42 17.18 -11.54
N ARG A 191 -24.90 16.36 -10.57
CA ARG A 191 -25.97 16.73 -9.63
C ARG A 191 -25.59 17.96 -8.80
N TYR A 192 -24.36 18.06 -8.32
CA TYR A 192 -23.87 19.23 -7.63
C TYR A 192 -23.92 20.49 -8.51
N TYR A 193 -23.52 20.39 -9.78
CA TYR A 193 -23.61 21.54 -10.70
C TYR A 193 -25.07 21.95 -11.00
N ILE A 194 -26.00 20.99 -11.09
CA ILE A 194 -27.43 21.32 -11.20
C ILE A 194 -27.90 22.12 -9.98
N TYR A 195 -27.56 21.63 -8.78
CA TYR A 195 -27.90 22.33 -7.52
C TYR A 195 -27.34 23.76 -7.48
N ARG A 196 -26.16 23.98 -8.06
CA ARG A 196 -25.53 25.32 -8.15
C ARG A 196 -26.03 26.16 -9.31
N GLY A 197 -26.95 25.69 -10.13
CA GLY A 197 -27.45 26.40 -11.33
C GLY A 197 -26.45 26.43 -12.50
N ALA A 198 -25.36 25.68 -12.43
CA ALA A 198 -24.32 25.62 -13.47
C ALA A 198 -24.66 24.55 -14.53
N TYR A 199 -25.75 24.74 -15.26
CA TYR A 199 -26.33 23.75 -16.16
C TYR A 199 -25.41 23.31 -17.31
N ILE A 200 -24.59 24.22 -17.84
CA ILE A 200 -23.60 23.88 -18.89
C ILE A 200 -22.54 22.92 -18.35
N ALA A 201 -22.05 23.15 -17.13
CA ALA A 201 -21.08 22.27 -16.48
C ALA A 201 -21.71 20.88 -16.20
N ALA A 202 -22.95 20.87 -15.72
CA ALA A 202 -23.69 19.62 -15.50
C ALA A 202 -23.88 18.83 -16.81
N ALA A 203 -24.27 19.50 -17.90
CA ALA A 203 -24.44 18.88 -19.20
C ALA A 203 -23.12 18.28 -19.74
N ASN A 204 -22.00 18.96 -19.55
CA ASN A 204 -20.69 18.44 -19.95
C ASN A 204 -20.29 17.19 -19.16
N ARG A 205 -20.61 17.13 -17.85
CA ARG A 205 -20.36 15.93 -17.03
C ARG A 205 -21.25 14.77 -17.47
N GLY A 206 -22.55 15.02 -17.70
CA GLY A 206 -23.45 13.99 -18.23
C GLY A 206 -23.03 13.46 -19.60
N ARG A 207 -22.58 14.34 -20.50
CA ARG A 207 -22.00 13.94 -21.80
C ARG A 207 -20.77 13.06 -21.60
N TYR A 208 -19.86 13.45 -20.71
CA TYR A 208 -18.65 12.69 -20.41
C TYR A 208 -18.99 11.25 -19.93
N VAL A 209 -19.99 11.10 -19.06
CA VAL A 209 -20.47 9.78 -18.64
C VAL A 209 -21.01 8.98 -19.81
N PHE A 210 -21.87 9.59 -20.63
CA PHE A 210 -22.46 8.92 -21.79
C PHE A 210 -21.41 8.45 -22.82
N GLU A 211 -20.35 9.22 -23.02
CA GLU A 211 -19.31 8.91 -23.99
C GLU A 211 -18.28 7.89 -23.46
N ASN A 212 -17.97 7.89 -22.15
CA ASN A 212 -16.86 7.11 -21.59
C ASN A 212 -17.26 5.94 -20.70
N PHE A 213 -18.51 5.91 -20.21
CA PHE A 213 -18.99 4.91 -19.25
C PHE A 213 -20.25 4.20 -19.74
N GLN A 214 -20.24 3.77 -21.00
CA GLN A 214 -21.33 2.95 -21.57
C GLN A 214 -21.44 1.62 -20.79
N GLU A 215 -22.67 1.08 -20.68
CA GLU A 215 -22.97 -0.16 -19.96
C GLU A 215 -22.79 -0.07 -18.43
N THR A 216 -22.80 1.12 -17.84
CA THR A 216 -22.89 1.27 -16.39
C THR A 216 -24.35 1.44 -15.96
N PRO A 217 -24.74 1.00 -14.75
CA PRO A 217 -26.11 1.18 -14.24
C PRO A 217 -26.44 2.63 -13.82
N SER A 218 -25.51 3.57 -13.93
CA SER A 218 -25.63 4.98 -13.51
C SER A 218 -26.39 5.84 -14.50
#